data_9179483f2c090151a1916524cc2ab87d
#
_entry.id   9179483f2c090151a1916524cc2ab87d
#
_cell.length_a   1.000
_cell.length_b   1.000
_cell.length_c   1.000
_cell.angle_alpha   90.00
_cell.angle_beta   90.00
_cell.angle_gamma   90.00
#
_symmetry.space_group_name_H-M   'P 1'
#
loop_
_entity.id
_entity.type
_entity.pdbx_description
1 polymer ?
#
loop_
_entity_poly.entity_id
_entity_poly.type
_entity_poly.pdbx_seq_one_letter_code
_entity_poly.pdbx_strand_id
1 'polypeptide(L)'
;MPREKLKKWVADPKTSAGRLGLYGLMLGLCGKPEDAAIMEARIVEKSDDYRLGIDGVMGGYLLLKGEAGLELIEKTKIEDTKVPFSETYAARQAVLFLNSYGAGSIPLDRLKKSLRVLLEKRPEMADLTIADLARMKDWSIRERLLELYGAEGFDVPAVKRSIVRFLIACTKDLPAGGGEKVPEHVTQAKEQLETLRKRDPKLVAEAEKFFFLQ
;
A
#
# COMPACT_ATOMS: atom_id res chain seq x y z
N MET A 1 -8.82 -15.11 -24.36
CA MET A 1 -8.14 -14.18 -25.31
C MET A 1 -6.75 -14.72 -25.59
N PRO A 2 -6.24 -14.73 -26.83
CA PRO A 2 -4.91 -15.26 -27.08
C PRO A 2 -3.81 -14.43 -26.39
N ARG A 3 -2.94 -15.05 -25.59
CA ARG A 3 -1.80 -14.46 -24.88
C ARG A 3 -0.97 -13.52 -25.79
N GLU A 4 -0.70 -13.92 -27.03
CA GLU A 4 0.08 -13.13 -27.99
C GLU A 4 -0.56 -11.76 -28.34
N LYS A 5 -1.89 -11.65 -28.32
CA LYS A 5 -2.57 -10.37 -28.49
C LYS A 5 -2.37 -9.47 -27.28
N LEU A 6 -2.47 -10.01 -26.07
CA LEU A 6 -2.23 -9.26 -24.84
C LEU A 6 -0.81 -8.69 -24.80
N LYS A 7 0.20 -9.50 -25.16
CA LYS A 7 1.59 -9.06 -25.26
C LYS A 7 1.73 -7.85 -26.19
N LYS A 8 1.16 -7.93 -27.40
CA LYS A 8 1.18 -6.84 -28.38
C LYS A 8 0.52 -5.58 -27.81
N TRP A 9 -0.65 -5.72 -27.19
CA TRP A 9 -1.39 -4.58 -26.65
C TRP A 9 -0.71 -3.95 -25.43
N VAL A 10 -0.09 -4.72 -24.55
CA VAL A 10 0.69 -4.16 -23.43
C VAL A 10 1.94 -3.45 -23.93
N ALA A 11 2.60 -3.96 -24.97
CA ALA A 11 3.77 -3.35 -25.57
C ALA A 11 3.47 -2.08 -26.39
N ASP A 12 2.26 -1.99 -26.97
CA ASP A 12 1.90 -0.89 -27.88
C ASP A 12 1.69 0.43 -27.11
N PRO A 13 2.50 1.48 -27.36
CA PRO A 13 2.33 2.79 -26.73
C PRO A 13 1.02 3.48 -27.08
N LYS A 14 0.33 3.04 -28.13
CA LYS A 14 -0.98 3.56 -28.55
C LYS A 14 -2.15 2.87 -27.83
N THR A 15 -1.89 1.86 -27.02
CA THR A 15 -2.95 1.23 -26.23
C THR A 15 -3.55 2.26 -25.28
N SER A 16 -4.88 2.43 -25.37
CA SER A 16 -5.56 3.41 -24.54
C SER A 16 -5.36 3.10 -23.04
N ALA A 17 -5.15 4.14 -22.26
CA ALA A 17 -4.88 4.07 -20.83
C ALA A 17 -5.90 3.22 -20.06
N GLY A 18 -7.21 3.37 -20.36
CA GLY A 18 -8.26 2.58 -19.73
C GLY A 18 -8.24 1.08 -20.04
N ARG A 19 -7.51 0.66 -21.09
CA ARG A 19 -7.34 -0.75 -21.45
C ARG A 19 -6.00 -1.32 -21.01
N LEU A 20 -4.98 -0.48 -20.90
CA LEU A 20 -3.62 -0.90 -20.58
C LEU A 20 -3.57 -1.68 -19.27
N GLY A 21 -4.16 -1.13 -18.19
CA GLY A 21 -4.20 -1.79 -16.88
C GLY A 21 -4.90 -3.15 -16.92
N LEU A 22 -6.07 -3.21 -17.60
CA LEU A 22 -6.80 -4.46 -17.78
C LEU A 22 -5.96 -5.50 -18.55
N TYR A 23 -5.32 -5.11 -19.65
CA TYR A 23 -4.48 -6.02 -20.42
C TYR A 23 -3.24 -6.48 -19.65
N GLY A 24 -2.65 -5.58 -18.83
CA GLY A 24 -1.58 -5.93 -17.90
C GLY A 24 -1.99 -7.01 -16.91
N LEU A 25 -3.13 -6.80 -16.22
CA LEU A 25 -3.66 -7.81 -15.29
C LEU A 25 -4.00 -9.14 -15.99
N MET A 26 -4.65 -9.09 -17.15
CA MET A 26 -4.96 -10.30 -17.92
C MET A 26 -3.71 -11.04 -18.36
N LEU A 27 -2.66 -10.32 -18.76
CA LEU A 27 -1.38 -10.92 -19.11
C LEU A 27 -0.70 -11.53 -17.86
N GLY A 28 -0.82 -10.88 -16.69
CA GLY A 28 -0.36 -11.45 -15.42
C GLY A 28 -1.05 -12.76 -15.05
N LEU A 29 -2.35 -12.89 -15.33
CA LEU A 29 -3.15 -14.07 -15.01
C LEU A 29 -2.92 -15.26 -15.97
N CYS A 30 -2.68 -15.01 -17.26
CA CYS A 30 -2.58 -16.06 -18.28
C CYS A 30 -1.20 -16.14 -18.95
N GLY A 31 -0.28 -15.27 -18.59
CA GLY A 31 1.07 -15.19 -19.13
C GLY A 31 2.01 -16.24 -18.56
N LYS A 32 3.23 -16.18 -19.05
CA LYS A 32 4.35 -16.99 -18.57
C LYS A 32 5.43 -16.06 -18.00
N PRO A 33 6.37 -16.56 -17.18
CA PRO A 33 7.42 -15.74 -16.60
C PRO A 33 8.21 -14.87 -17.58
N GLU A 34 8.42 -15.37 -18.81
CA GLU A 34 9.10 -14.62 -19.87
C GLU A 34 8.33 -13.40 -20.38
N ASP A 35 7.00 -13.37 -20.22
CA ASP A 35 6.16 -12.21 -20.63
C ASP A 35 6.34 -11.01 -19.70
N ALA A 36 6.86 -11.24 -18.51
CA ALA A 36 7.12 -10.20 -17.53
C ALA A 36 8.03 -9.09 -18.09
N ALA A 37 8.98 -9.42 -18.98
CA ALA A 37 9.88 -8.44 -19.58
C ALA A 37 9.14 -7.31 -20.33
N ILE A 38 7.99 -7.61 -20.94
CA ILE A 38 7.17 -6.62 -21.65
C ILE A 38 6.56 -5.63 -20.65
N MET A 39 6.07 -6.12 -19.51
CA MET A 39 5.51 -5.27 -18.46
C MET A 39 6.61 -4.47 -17.75
N GLU A 40 7.75 -5.09 -17.49
CA GLU A 40 8.91 -4.45 -16.89
C GLU A 40 9.37 -3.24 -17.72
N ALA A 41 9.49 -3.40 -19.04
CA ALA A 41 9.82 -2.30 -19.93
C ALA A 41 8.86 -1.11 -19.78
N ARG A 42 7.55 -1.39 -19.64
CA ARG A 42 6.53 -0.34 -19.40
C ARG A 42 6.65 0.27 -18.00
N ILE A 43 6.98 -0.51 -16.98
CA ILE A 43 7.11 -0.06 -15.60
C ILE A 43 8.30 0.89 -15.45
N VAL A 44 9.47 0.52 -16.00
CA VAL A 44 10.71 1.31 -15.86
C VAL A 44 10.78 2.51 -16.79
N GLU A 45 9.91 2.60 -17.78
CA GLU A 45 9.79 3.75 -18.67
C GLU A 45 9.58 5.04 -17.85
N LYS A 46 10.41 6.05 -18.09
CA LYS A 46 10.28 7.36 -17.44
C LYS A 46 9.21 8.18 -18.16
N SER A 47 8.32 8.79 -17.39
CA SER A 47 7.32 9.70 -17.91
C SER A 47 7.00 10.74 -16.84
N ASP A 48 6.93 11.99 -17.27
CA ASP A 48 6.44 13.08 -16.43
C ASP A 48 4.90 13.19 -16.52
N ASP A 49 4.30 12.51 -17.50
CA ASP A 49 2.87 12.46 -17.69
C ASP A 49 2.20 11.42 -16.77
N TYR A 50 0.95 11.68 -16.42
CA TYR A 50 0.13 10.72 -15.69
C TYR A 50 -0.16 9.48 -16.55
N ARG A 51 0.31 8.32 -16.10
CA ARG A 51 0.16 7.04 -16.80
C ARG A 51 -0.98 6.20 -16.20
N LEU A 52 -2.21 6.54 -16.58
CA LEU A 52 -3.39 5.76 -16.17
C LEU A 52 -3.27 4.29 -16.61
N GLY A 53 -3.57 3.36 -15.69
CA GLY A 53 -3.53 1.92 -15.95
C GLY A 53 -2.15 1.26 -15.71
N ILE A 54 -1.13 2.04 -15.36
CA ILE A 54 0.19 1.47 -15.02
C ILE A 54 0.14 0.61 -13.76
N ASP A 55 -0.77 0.88 -12.83
CA ASP A 55 -1.08 0.08 -11.65
C ASP A 55 -1.48 -1.36 -12.01
N GLY A 56 -2.34 -1.52 -13.02
CA GLY A 56 -2.72 -2.84 -13.53
C GLY A 56 -1.57 -3.58 -14.21
N VAL A 57 -0.67 -2.86 -14.91
CA VAL A 57 0.55 -3.46 -15.47
C VAL A 57 1.47 -3.92 -14.35
N MET A 58 1.67 -3.10 -13.29
CA MET A 58 2.44 -3.49 -12.10
C MET A 58 1.82 -4.67 -11.39
N GLY A 59 0.49 -4.69 -11.19
CA GLY A 59 -0.22 -5.83 -10.59
C GLY A 59 -0.01 -7.13 -11.38
N GLY A 60 -0.18 -7.08 -12.71
CA GLY A 60 0.08 -8.22 -13.59
C GLY A 60 1.54 -8.67 -13.57
N TYR A 61 2.48 -7.74 -13.52
CA TYR A 61 3.91 -8.03 -13.38
C TYR A 61 4.21 -8.78 -12.07
N LEU A 62 3.62 -8.33 -10.96
CA LEU A 62 3.77 -8.98 -9.66
C LEU A 62 3.21 -10.41 -9.64
N LEU A 63 2.10 -10.67 -10.36
CA LEU A 63 1.57 -12.03 -10.50
C LEU A 63 2.55 -12.98 -11.19
N LEU A 64 3.38 -12.50 -12.13
CA LEU A 64 4.35 -13.30 -12.86
C LEU A 64 5.71 -13.40 -12.17
N LYS A 65 6.14 -12.36 -11.47
CA LYS A 65 7.50 -12.24 -10.91
C LYS A 65 7.56 -12.41 -9.39
N GLY A 66 6.42 -12.33 -8.71
CA GLY A 66 6.39 -12.45 -7.26
C GLY A 66 7.28 -11.42 -6.54
N GLU A 67 8.02 -11.86 -5.55
CA GLU A 67 8.88 -11.00 -4.72
C GLU A 67 9.96 -10.26 -5.51
N ALA A 68 10.60 -10.90 -6.49
CA ALA A 68 11.60 -10.24 -7.33
C ALA A 68 11.00 -9.07 -8.13
N GLY A 69 9.75 -9.20 -8.57
CA GLY A 69 9.01 -8.10 -9.19
C GLY A 69 8.71 -6.97 -8.22
N LEU A 70 8.40 -7.30 -6.98
CA LEU A 70 8.14 -6.33 -5.93
C LEU A 70 9.40 -5.52 -5.58
N GLU A 71 10.58 -6.16 -5.53
CA GLU A 71 11.87 -5.47 -5.33
C GLU A 71 12.15 -4.45 -6.42
N LEU A 72 11.86 -4.77 -7.68
CA LEU A 72 12.01 -3.82 -8.78
C LEU A 72 11.07 -2.63 -8.62
N ILE A 73 9.80 -2.86 -8.29
CA ILE A 73 8.82 -1.78 -8.08
C ILE A 73 9.21 -0.92 -6.87
N GLU A 74 9.64 -1.51 -5.77
CA GLU A 74 10.15 -0.76 -4.60
C GLU A 74 11.27 0.19 -5.02
N LYS A 75 12.31 -0.35 -5.64
CA LYS A 75 13.49 0.42 -6.04
C LYS A 75 13.15 1.54 -7.02
N THR A 76 12.28 1.29 -8.00
CA THR A 76 12.04 2.20 -9.12
C THR A 76 10.85 3.15 -8.91
N LYS A 77 9.92 2.85 -8.00
CA LYS A 77 8.67 3.60 -7.82
C LYS A 77 8.40 4.08 -6.39
N ILE A 78 9.05 3.49 -5.39
CA ILE A 78 8.83 3.83 -3.98
C ILE A 78 10.05 4.55 -3.40
N GLU A 79 11.24 3.97 -3.54
CA GLU A 79 12.48 4.49 -2.94
C GLU A 79 13.04 5.71 -3.69
N ASP A 80 12.82 5.78 -4.99
CA ASP A 80 13.22 6.94 -5.80
C ASP A 80 12.22 8.10 -5.57
N THR A 81 12.59 9.03 -4.71
CA THR A 81 11.76 10.19 -4.34
C THR A 81 11.53 11.20 -5.49
N LYS A 82 12.26 11.06 -6.63
CA LYS A 82 12.06 11.88 -7.83
C LYS A 82 10.91 11.36 -8.70
N VAL A 83 10.41 10.16 -8.43
CA VAL A 83 9.29 9.58 -9.16
C VAL A 83 8.01 10.35 -8.82
N PRO A 84 7.18 10.71 -9.82
CA PRO A 84 5.93 11.42 -9.58
C PRO A 84 5.00 10.68 -8.59
N PHE A 85 4.24 11.43 -7.80
CA PHE A 85 3.25 10.89 -6.86
C PHE A 85 2.35 9.82 -7.49
N SER A 86 1.87 10.06 -8.71
CA SER A 86 0.98 9.15 -9.45
C SER A 86 1.60 7.76 -9.70
N GLU A 87 2.89 7.70 -9.98
CA GLU A 87 3.62 6.44 -10.21
C GLU A 87 3.78 5.65 -8.90
N THR A 88 4.13 6.34 -7.81
CA THR A 88 4.21 5.73 -6.47
C THR A 88 2.83 5.28 -5.99
N TYR A 89 1.79 6.07 -6.25
CA TYR A 89 0.41 5.69 -5.95
C TYR A 89 0.00 4.43 -6.71
N ALA A 90 0.38 4.32 -8.00
CA ALA A 90 0.13 3.11 -8.80
C ALA A 90 0.86 1.88 -8.24
N ALA A 91 2.11 2.05 -7.78
CA ALA A 91 2.85 0.97 -7.11
C ALA A 91 2.16 0.52 -5.81
N ARG A 92 1.68 1.46 -4.99
CA ARG A 92 0.87 1.15 -3.80
C ARG A 92 -0.39 0.36 -4.17
N GLN A 93 -1.13 0.77 -5.22
CA GLN A 93 -2.32 0.05 -5.67
C GLN A 93 -2.00 -1.37 -6.13
N ALA A 94 -0.87 -1.59 -6.80
CA ALA A 94 -0.42 -2.92 -7.18
C ALA A 94 -0.12 -3.81 -5.96
N VAL A 95 0.51 -3.27 -4.90
CA VAL A 95 0.74 -4.00 -3.63
C VAL A 95 -0.58 -4.40 -2.98
N LEU A 96 -1.56 -3.48 -2.92
CA LEU A 96 -2.89 -3.75 -2.36
C LEU A 96 -3.68 -4.77 -3.20
N PHE A 97 -3.53 -4.72 -4.51
CA PHE A 97 -4.12 -5.73 -5.41
C PHE A 97 -3.59 -7.12 -5.08
N LEU A 98 -2.28 -7.29 -4.89
CA LEU A 98 -1.70 -8.59 -4.52
C LEU A 98 -2.16 -9.06 -3.13
N ASN A 99 -2.34 -8.16 -2.17
CA ASN A 99 -2.93 -8.51 -0.88
C ASN A 99 -4.34 -9.08 -1.00
N SER A 100 -5.16 -8.51 -1.88
CA SER A 100 -6.57 -8.89 -2.02
C SER A 100 -6.79 -10.06 -3.00
N TYR A 101 -6.02 -10.13 -4.07
CA TYR A 101 -6.27 -11.01 -5.22
C TYR A 101 -5.08 -11.87 -5.62
N GLY A 102 -3.92 -11.71 -4.97
CA GLY A 102 -2.70 -12.44 -5.30
C GLY A 102 -2.66 -13.89 -4.80
N ALA A 103 -3.68 -14.35 -4.08
CA ALA A 103 -3.78 -15.70 -3.52
C ALA A 103 -2.51 -16.16 -2.75
N GLY A 104 -1.83 -15.24 -2.09
CA GLY A 104 -0.60 -15.53 -1.34
C GLY A 104 0.65 -15.71 -2.20
N SER A 105 0.63 -15.35 -3.48
CA SER A 105 1.80 -15.42 -4.38
C SER A 105 3.00 -14.60 -3.85
N ILE A 106 2.73 -13.55 -3.09
CA ILE A 106 3.72 -12.83 -2.28
C ILE A 106 3.23 -12.91 -0.83
N PRO A 107 4.10 -13.32 0.13
CA PRO A 107 3.73 -13.39 1.53
C PRO A 107 3.22 -12.05 2.07
N LEU A 108 2.18 -12.09 2.93
CA LEU A 108 1.58 -10.90 3.52
C LEU A 108 2.61 -10.00 4.21
N ASP A 109 3.55 -10.58 4.96
CA ASP A 109 4.58 -9.81 5.67
C ASP A 109 5.56 -9.13 4.72
N ARG A 110 5.78 -9.71 3.53
CA ARG A 110 6.58 -9.07 2.47
C ARG A 110 5.85 -7.86 1.87
N LEU A 111 4.54 -7.96 1.65
CA LEU A 111 3.71 -6.84 1.20
C LEU A 111 3.66 -5.72 2.25
N LYS A 112 3.47 -6.06 3.53
CA LYS A 112 3.55 -5.10 4.65
C LYS A 112 4.89 -4.37 4.68
N LYS A 113 6.00 -5.11 4.48
CA LYS A 113 7.34 -4.50 4.41
C LYS A 113 7.44 -3.43 3.33
N SER A 114 6.89 -3.67 2.13
CA SER A 114 6.84 -2.67 1.05
C SER A 114 6.08 -1.40 1.47
N LEU A 115 4.94 -1.55 2.14
CA LEU A 115 4.17 -0.41 2.64
C LEU A 115 4.91 0.34 3.76
N ARG A 116 5.69 -0.35 4.61
CA ARG A 116 6.56 0.32 5.59
C ARG A 116 7.64 1.15 4.91
N VAL A 117 8.27 0.62 3.86
CA VAL A 117 9.23 1.39 3.04
C VAL A 117 8.54 2.62 2.42
N LEU A 118 7.34 2.45 1.89
CA LEU A 118 6.55 3.54 1.33
C LEU A 118 6.27 4.63 2.39
N LEU A 119 5.87 4.25 3.60
CA LEU A 119 5.63 5.17 4.72
C LEU A 119 6.85 6.03 5.02
N GLU A 120 8.04 5.43 5.06
CA GLU A 120 9.28 6.12 5.40
C GLU A 120 9.82 7.00 4.26
N LYS A 121 9.68 6.56 3.01
CA LYS A 121 10.27 7.23 1.84
C LYS A 121 9.35 8.29 1.23
N ARG A 122 8.05 8.21 1.45
CA ARG A 122 7.04 9.04 0.79
C ARG A 122 6.03 9.61 1.82
N PRO A 123 6.47 10.56 2.67
CA PRO A 123 5.63 11.14 3.73
C PRO A 123 4.31 11.75 3.21
N GLU A 124 4.29 12.22 1.95
CA GLU A 124 3.10 12.76 1.29
C GLU A 124 2.00 11.71 1.04
N MET A 125 2.31 10.41 1.23
CA MET A 125 1.36 9.31 1.13
C MET A 125 1.12 8.62 2.49
N ALA A 126 1.63 9.19 3.57
CA ALA A 126 1.62 8.54 4.88
C ALA A 126 0.20 8.24 5.39
N ASP A 127 -0.74 9.17 5.21
CA ASP A 127 -2.12 8.98 5.65
C ASP A 127 -2.80 7.78 4.98
N LEU A 128 -2.58 7.59 3.68
CA LEU A 128 -3.07 6.45 2.91
C LEU A 128 -2.39 5.16 3.33
N THR A 129 -1.06 5.20 3.47
CA THR A 129 -0.24 4.03 3.79
C THR A 129 -0.53 3.52 5.20
N ILE A 130 -0.71 4.41 6.18
CA ILE A 130 -1.08 4.05 7.55
C ILE A 130 -2.46 3.36 7.57
N ALA A 131 -3.42 3.85 6.79
CA ALA A 131 -4.73 3.23 6.68
C ALA A 131 -4.65 1.81 6.08
N ASP A 132 -3.78 1.58 5.10
CA ASP A 132 -3.58 0.24 4.53
C ASP A 132 -2.93 -0.72 5.51
N LEU A 133 -1.89 -0.28 6.21
CA LEU A 133 -1.23 -1.06 7.25
C LEU A 133 -2.20 -1.43 8.39
N ALA A 134 -3.15 -0.54 8.73
CA ALA A 134 -4.22 -0.85 9.67
C ALA A 134 -5.16 -1.94 9.13
N ARG A 135 -5.58 -1.86 7.86
CA ARG A 135 -6.42 -2.89 7.21
C ARG A 135 -5.71 -4.25 7.13
N MET A 136 -4.40 -4.24 6.93
CA MET A 136 -3.56 -5.44 6.92
C MET A 136 -3.17 -5.91 8.33
N LYS A 137 -3.67 -5.24 9.38
CA LYS A 137 -3.37 -5.53 10.80
C LYS A 137 -1.86 -5.58 11.08
N ASP A 138 -1.13 -4.61 10.59
CA ASP A 138 0.29 -4.48 10.86
C ASP A 138 0.56 -3.73 12.17
N TRP A 139 0.19 -4.36 13.28
CA TRP A 139 0.28 -3.73 14.60
C TRP A 139 1.71 -3.55 15.10
N SER A 140 2.70 -4.10 14.42
CA SER A 140 4.11 -4.00 14.82
C SER A 140 4.69 -2.58 14.67
N ILE A 141 4.08 -1.73 13.82
CA ILE A 141 4.58 -0.37 13.57
C ILE A 141 4.05 0.69 14.54
N ARG A 142 3.26 0.31 15.55
CA ARG A 142 2.61 1.27 16.48
C ARG A 142 3.59 2.27 17.09
N GLU A 143 4.72 1.79 17.60
CA GLU A 143 5.75 2.63 18.22
C GLU A 143 6.31 3.61 17.20
N ARG A 144 6.62 3.11 15.99
CA ARG A 144 7.11 3.98 14.92
C ARG A 144 6.11 5.07 14.54
N LEU A 145 4.82 4.76 14.50
CA LEU A 145 3.78 5.76 14.23
C LEU A 145 3.70 6.84 15.30
N LEU A 146 3.94 6.50 16.57
CA LEU A 146 4.02 7.50 17.63
C LEU A 146 5.25 8.41 17.50
N GLU A 147 6.40 7.88 17.07
CA GLU A 147 7.58 8.69 16.75
C GLU A 147 7.31 9.65 15.59
N LEU A 148 6.58 9.20 14.58
CA LEU A 148 6.19 10.02 13.43
C LEU A 148 5.12 11.07 13.77
N TYR A 149 4.39 10.93 14.88
CA TYR A 149 3.33 11.86 15.25
C TYR A 149 3.88 13.26 15.57
N GLY A 150 3.76 14.17 14.62
CA GLY A 150 4.30 15.53 14.71
C GLY A 150 5.77 15.66 14.30
N ALA A 151 6.37 14.62 13.71
CA ALA A 151 7.70 14.70 13.12
C ALA A 151 7.68 15.49 11.79
N GLU A 152 8.82 16.01 11.39
CA GLU A 152 8.99 16.69 10.11
C GLU A 152 8.52 15.78 8.95
N GLY A 153 7.78 16.34 8.00
CA GLY A 153 7.13 15.62 6.90
C GLY A 153 5.83 14.90 7.27
N PHE A 154 5.59 14.63 8.58
CA PHE A 154 4.38 13.93 9.07
C PHE A 154 3.48 14.82 9.92
N ASP A 155 3.89 16.07 10.20
CA ASP A 155 3.13 17.01 11.04
C ASP A 155 1.97 17.67 10.27
N VAL A 156 1.12 16.85 9.70
CA VAL A 156 -0.10 17.29 9.01
C VAL A 156 -1.34 16.62 9.60
N PRO A 157 -2.48 17.33 9.70
CA PRO A 157 -3.69 16.82 10.35
C PRO A 157 -4.19 15.47 9.78
N ALA A 158 -4.03 15.23 8.48
CA ALA A 158 -4.43 13.99 7.83
C ALA A 158 -3.63 12.80 8.37
N VAL A 159 -2.31 12.92 8.44
CA VAL A 159 -1.41 11.87 8.96
C VAL A 159 -1.68 11.63 10.45
N LYS A 160 -1.76 12.68 11.26
CA LYS A 160 -2.08 12.56 12.70
C LYS A 160 -3.40 11.82 12.92
N ARG A 161 -4.46 12.17 12.17
CA ARG A 161 -5.74 11.44 12.24
C ARG A 161 -5.61 9.98 11.82
N SER A 162 -4.83 9.68 10.80
CA SER A 162 -4.59 8.30 10.37
C SER A 162 -3.84 7.48 11.42
N ILE A 163 -2.87 8.07 12.13
CA ILE A 163 -2.19 7.43 13.26
C ILE A 163 -3.18 7.13 14.41
N VAL A 164 -4.02 8.09 14.78
CA VAL A 164 -5.06 7.87 15.82
C VAL A 164 -6.01 6.76 15.40
N ARG A 165 -6.50 6.77 14.15
CA ARG A 165 -7.40 5.73 13.63
C ARG A 165 -6.75 4.35 13.56
N PHE A 166 -5.46 4.28 13.25
CA PHE A 166 -4.69 3.04 13.31
C PHE A 166 -4.70 2.47 14.74
N LEU A 167 -4.44 3.29 15.74
CA LEU A 167 -4.49 2.85 17.15
C LEU A 167 -5.91 2.42 17.55
N ILE A 168 -6.95 3.16 17.16
CA ILE A 168 -8.34 2.78 17.40
C ILE A 168 -8.66 1.42 16.77
N ALA A 169 -8.25 1.19 15.53
CA ALA A 169 -8.43 -0.10 14.87
C ALA A 169 -7.70 -1.22 15.62
N CYS A 170 -6.47 -0.97 16.06
CA CYS A 170 -5.68 -1.91 16.85
C CYS A 170 -6.36 -2.28 18.18
N THR A 171 -6.98 -1.32 18.89
CA THR A 171 -7.71 -1.60 20.13
C THR A 171 -8.91 -2.52 19.96
N LYS A 172 -9.42 -2.69 18.74
CA LYS A 172 -10.57 -3.53 18.39
C LYS A 172 -10.18 -4.91 17.88
N ASP A 173 -8.89 -5.20 17.72
CA ASP A 173 -8.39 -6.50 17.25
C ASP A 173 -8.39 -7.53 18.38
N LEU A 174 -9.60 -7.91 18.80
CA LEU A 174 -9.84 -8.90 19.86
C LEU A 174 -10.11 -10.27 19.23
N PRO A 175 -9.73 -11.38 19.91
CA PRO A 175 -10.06 -12.73 19.48
C PRO A 175 -11.57 -12.94 19.38
N ALA A 176 -12.01 -13.67 18.35
CA ALA A 176 -13.39 -14.07 18.22
C ALA A 176 -13.70 -15.13 19.29
N GLY A 177 -14.64 -14.85 20.22
CA GLY A 177 -15.12 -15.86 21.18
C GLY A 177 -15.05 -15.48 22.67
N GLY A 178 -14.55 -14.32 23.03
CA GLY A 178 -14.67 -13.73 24.38
C GLY A 178 -14.26 -14.65 25.52
N GLY A 179 -12.99 -14.73 25.86
CA GLY A 179 -12.48 -15.53 26.96
C GLY A 179 -10.96 -15.72 26.92
N GLU A 180 -10.34 -15.42 25.82
CA GLU A 180 -8.91 -15.41 25.67
C GLU A 180 -8.29 -14.13 26.28
N LYS A 181 -7.05 -14.24 26.74
CA LYS A 181 -6.27 -13.10 27.21
C LYS A 181 -6.22 -12.00 26.14
N VAL A 182 -6.52 -10.76 26.54
CA VAL A 182 -6.41 -9.60 25.64
C VAL A 182 -5.00 -9.55 25.03
N PRO A 183 -4.86 -9.48 23.69
CA PRO A 183 -3.55 -9.43 23.06
C PRO A 183 -2.75 -8.22 23.53
N GLU A 184 -1.43 -8.39 23.64
CA GLU A 184 -0.54 -7.34 24.12
C GLU A 184 -0.62 -6.07 23.27
N HIS A 185 -0.68 -6.21 21.94
CA HIS A 185 -0.81 -5.08 21.03
C HIS A 185 -2.08 -4.24 21.28
N VAL A 186 -3.17 -4.87 21.74
CA VAL A 186 -4.41 -4.18 22.08
C VAL A 186 -4.25 -3.34 23.34
N THR A 187 -3.60 -3.91 24.38
CA THR A 187 -3.33 -3.19 25.63
C THR A 187 -2.41 -2.00 25.40
N GLN A 188 -1.31 -2.22 24.69
CA GLN A 188 -0.35 -1.17 24.33
C GLN A 188 -1.00 -0.07 23.49
N ALA A 189 -1.86 -0.41 22.50
CA ALA A 189 -2.57 0.58 21.69
C ALA A 189 -3.52 1.45 22.53
N LYS A 190 -4.17 0.90 23.56
CA LYS A 190 -5.02 1.68 24.49
C LYS A 190 -4.19 2.71 25.26
N GLU A 191 -3.04 2.31 25.81
CA GLU A 191 -2.13 3.21 26.54
C GLU A 191 -1.59 4.32 25.63
N GLN A 192 -1.21 3.96 24.42
CA GLN A 192 -0.74 4.90 23.39
C GLN A 192 -1.81 5.90 23.00
N LEU A 193 -3.05 5.45 22.85
CA LEU A 193 -4.19 6.32 22.52
C LEU A 193 -4.49 7.31 23.66
N GLU A 194 -4.43 6.85 24.92
CA GLU A 194 -4.57 7.73 26.10
C GLU A 194 -3.45 8.80 26.14
N THR A 195 -2.24 8.44 25.77
CA THR A 195 -1.13 9.39 25.66
C THR A 195 -1.42 10.45 24.60
N LEU A 196 -1.93 10.07 23.42
CA LEU A 196 -2.31 11.01 22.38
C LEU A 196 -3.51 11.88 22.78
N ARG A 197 -4.50 11.34 23.52
CA ARG A 197 -5.63 12.14 24.05
C ARG A 197 -5.17 13.28 24.97
N LYS A 198 -4.14 13.02 25.78
CA LYS A 198 -3.55 14.06 26.64
C LYS A 198 -2.74 15.08 25.83
N ARG A 199 -2.04 14.63 24.79
CA ARG A 199 -1.17 15.48 23.95
C ARG A 199 -1.96 16.37 22.97
N ASP A 200 -2.99 15.82 22.34
CA ASP A 200 -3.76 16.48 21.28
C ASP A 200 -5.26 16.10 21.35
N PRO A 201 -5.99 16.57 22.40
CA PRO A 201 -7.35 16.12 22.67
C PRO A 201 -8.34 16.45 21.56
N LYS A 202 -8.16 17.58 20.86
CA LYS A 202 -9.06 18.02 19.78
C LYS A 202 -8.96 17.09 18.58
N LEU A 203 -7.74 16.81 18.12
CA LEU A 203 -7.50 15.96 16.96
C LEU A 203 -7.96 14.52 17.22
N VAL A 204 -7.70 14.00 18.43
CA VAL A 204 -8.14 12.65 18.80
C VAL A 204 -9.66 12.57 18.79
N ALA A 205 -10.37 13.52 19.38
CA ALA A 205 -11.83 13.59 19.38
C ALA A 205 -12.41 13.67 17.95
N GLU A 206 -11.78 14.43 17.05
CA GLU A 206 -12.17 14.46 15.63
C GLU A 206 -11.96 13.10 14.94
N ALA A 207 -10.81 12.47 15.17
CA ALA A 207 -10.51 11.18 14.57
C ALA A 207 -11.48 10.09 15.05
N GLU A 208 -11.87 10.08 16.32
CA GLU A 208 -12.83 9.16 16.92
C GLU A 208 -14.24 9.35 16.35
N LYS A 209 -14.70 10.62 16.25
CA LYS A 209 -16.03 10.96 15.75
C LYS A 209 -16.31 10.40 14.35
N PHE A 210 -15.33 10.41 13.46
CA PHE A 210 -15.47 9.98 12.08
C PHE A 210 -14.92 8.57 11.81
N PHE A 211 -14.48 7.84 12.83
CA PHE A 211 -13.97 6.48 12.68
C PHE A 211 -15.04 5.49 12.23
N PHE A 212 -16.28 5.69 12.67
CA PHE A 212 -17.41 4.78 12.38
C PHE A 212 -18.10 5.06 11.04
N LEU A 213 -17.68 6.08 10.30
CA LEU A 213 -18.25 6.49 9.02
C LEU A 213 -17.44 5.99 7.80
N GLN A 214 -16.41 5.20 8.03
CA GLN A 214 -15.55 4.55 7.03
C GLN A 214 -15.68 3.02 7.15
#